data_c54c2b74d0237d29096a31d61d42068a
#
_entry.id   c54c2b74d0237d29096a31d61d42068a
#
_cell.length_a   1.000
_cell.length_b   1.000
_cell.length_c   1.000
_cell.angle_alpha   90.00
_cell.angle_beta   90.00
_cell.angle_gamma   90.00
#
_symmetry.space_group_name_H-M   'P 1'
#
loop_
_entity.id
_entity.type
_entity.pdbx_description
1 polymer ?
#
loop_
_entity_poly.entity_id
_entity_poly.type
_entity_poly.pdbx_seq_one_letter_code
_entity_poly.pdbx_strand_id
1 'polypeptide(L)'
;MPFTSSPAGTLHKEHLFNTNAKRDLLERMLLSMSKQHGWQLEAWAVMANHYHFVARGNPRSTNLGEFLHELHYDSARARNQMENQAGRTVWYNFWDTRLTHQYSYLARLSYVHRNPVKHGLVAVANQYPWCSAAWFERTASPAQVKTIYDFKTDRVNVVDDF
;
A
#
# COMPACT_ATOMS: atom_id res chain seq x y z
N MET A 1 3.30 -5.44 -19.40
CA MET A 1 2.48 -5.69 -18.20
C MET A 1 2.13 -4.36 -17.57
N PRO A 2 0.88 -4.15 -17.18
CA PRO A 2 0.49 -2.89 -16.58
C PRO A 2 0.99 -2.80 -15.14
N PHE A 3 1.63 -1.67 -14.81
CA PHE A 3 1.83 -1.26 -13.43
C PHE A 3 0.68 -0.37 -12.99
N THR A 4 0.32 -0.47 -11.73
CA THR A 4 -0.68 0.38 -11.11
C THR A 4 -0.22 0.84 -9.74
N SER A 5 -0.71 1.98 -9.32
CA SER A 5 -0.54 2.50 -7.96
C SER A 5 -1.90 2.82 -7.38
N SER A 6 -2.14 2.43 -6.15
CA SER A 6 -3.41 2.69 -5.48
C SER A 6 -3.19 3.14 -4.04
N PRO A 7 -3.66 4.33 -3.65
CA PRO A 7 -3.98 4.67 -2.27
C PRO A 7 -5.40 4.28 -1.92
N ALA A 8 -5.64 3.94 -0.66
CA ALA A 8 -6.98 3.76 -0.11
C ALA A 8 -7.04 4.27 1.33
N GLY A 9 -8.12 4.93 1.68
CA GLY A 9 -8.31 5.53 3.00
C GLY A 9 -9.57 5.06 3.70
N THR A 10 -9.54 5.11 5.03
CA THR A 10 -10.69 4.82 5.89
C THR A 10 -11.73 5.93 5.83
N LEU A 11 -12.96 5.57 6.20
CA LEU A 11 -14.06 6.52 6.33
C LEU A 11 -13.70 7.61 7.37
N HIS A 12 -13.89 8.86 7.01
CA HIS A 12 -13.55 10.04 7.83
C HIS A 12 -12.09 10.10 8.28
N LYS A 13 -11.17 9.40 7.61
CA LYS A 13 -9.76 9.31 7.97
C LYS A 13 -9.49 8.77 9.38
N GLU A 14 -10.44 8.01 9.93
CA GLU A 14 -10.33 7.43 11.27
C GLU A 14 -9.19 6.41 11.33
N HIS A 15 -8.41 6.44 12.41
CA HIS A 15 -7.29 5.53 12.66
C HIS A 15 -7.76 4.14 13.07
N LEU A 16 -8.46 3.45 12.16
CA LEU A 16 -9.10 2.16 12.43
C LEU A 16 -8.13 0.99 12.53
N PHE A 17 -6.91 1.14 12.02
CA PHE A 17 -5.82 0.16 12.11
C PHE A 17 -4.70 0.67 13.05
N ASN A 18 -5.10 1.17 14.22
CA ASN A 18 -4.25 1.90 15.16
C ASN A 18 -3.41 1.01 16.09
N THR A 19 -3.51 -0.31 16.02
CA THR A 19 -2.68 -1.26 16.78
C THR A 19 -1.80 -2.08 15.84
N ASN A 20 -0.72 -2.65 16.39
CA ASN A 20 0.15 -3.55 15.64
C ASN A 20 -0.63 -4.73 15.05
N ALA A 21 -1.48 -5.37 15.85
CA ALA A 21 -2.29 -6.51 15.40
C ALA A 21 -3.21 -6.16 14.22
N LYS A 22 -3.81 -4.97 14.21
CA LYS A 22 -4.67 -4.52 13.12
C LYS A 22 -3.87 -4.22 11.85
N ARG A 23 -2.70 -3.59 11.97
CA ARG A 23 -1.81 -3.36 10.81
C ARG A 23 -1.24 -4.66 10.28
N ASP A 24 -0.86 -5.61 11.16
CA ASP A 24 -0.44 -6.97 10.76
C ASP A 24 -1.54 -7.68 9.96
N LEU A 25 -2.79 -7.57 10.39
CA LEU A 25 -3.94 -8.13 9.69
C LEU A 25 -4.05 -7.54 8.28
N LEU A 26 -4.06 -6.22 8.16
CA LEU A 26 -4.25 -5.54 6.87
C LEU A 26 -3.09 -5.81 5.92
N GLU A 27 -1.84 -5.73 6.37
CA GLU A 27 -0.67 -6.03 5.55
C GLU A 27 -0.68 -7.49 5.06
N ARG A 28 -0.94 -8.44 5.95
CA ARG A 28 -1.01 -9.87 5.61
C ARG A 28 -2.10 -10.14 4.57
N MET A 29 -3.28 -9.52 4.71
CA MET A 29 -4.36 -9.64 3.75
C MET A 29 -3.99 -9.00 2.40
N LEU A 30 -3.40 -7.81 2.41
CA LEU A 30 -2.92 -7.15 1.20
C LEU A 30 -1.93 -8.03 0.43
N LEU A 31 -0.93 -8.60 1.12
CA LEU A 31 0.09 -9.45 0.52
C LEU A 31 -0.48 -10.79 -0.01
N SER A 32 -1.36 -11.45 0.75
CA SER A 32 -1.92 -12.74 0.35
C SER A 32 -2.95 -12.60 -0.76
N MET A 33 -3.85 -11.63 -0.67
CA MET A 33 -4.92 -11.44 -1.65
C MET A 33 -4.39 -10.87 -2.97
N SER A 34 -3.39 -9.98 -2.95
CA SER A 34 -2.74 -9.55 -4.18
C SER A 34 -2.20 -10.73 -4.97
N LYS A 35 -1.54 -11.67 -4.29
CA LYS A 35 -1.02 -12.89 -4.91
C LYS A 35 -2.14 -13.79 -5.47
N GLN A 36 -3.25 -13.96 -4.72
CA GLN A 36 -4.41 -14.74 -5.17
C GLN A 36 -5.03 -14.15 -6.43
N HIS A 37 -5.11 -12.82 -6.52
CA HIS A 37 -5.64 -12.10 -7.68
C HIS A 37 -4.63 -11.90 -8.83
N GLY A 38 -3.42 -12.47 -8.71
CA GLY A 38 -2.39 -12.43 -9.74
C GLY A 38 -1.61 -11.11 -9.81
N TRP A 39 -1.72 -10.26 -8.78
CA TRP A 39 -0.98 -9.01 -8.67
C TRP A 39 0.30 -9.20 -7.88
N GLN A 40 1.42 -8.79 -8.44
CA GLN A 40 2.72 -8.77 -7.76
C GLN A 40 2.97 -7.39 -7.17
N LEU A 41 3.04 -7.30 -5.84
CA LEU A 41 3.39 -6.06 -5.17
C LEU A 41 4.87 -5.75 -5.36
N GLU A 42 5.16 -4.51 -5.73
CA GLU A 42 6.52 -3.99 -5.93
C GLU A 42 6.91 -3.02 -4.79
N ALA A 43 5.92 -2.37 -4.19
CA ALA A 43 6.05 -1.53 -3.01
C ALA A 43 4.72 -1.46 -2.26
N TRP A 44 4.76 -1.35 -0.94
CA TRP A 44 3.57 -1.13 -0.11
C TRP A 44 3.92 -0.40 1.19
N ALA A 45 2.93 0.29 1.74
CA ALA A 45 2.97 0.90 3.06
C ALA A 45 1.57 0.91 3.67
N VAL A 46 1.41 0.37 4.87
CA VAL A 46 0.14 0.27 5.60
C VAL A 46 0.21 1.13 6.85
N MET A 47 -0.62 2.15 6.93
CA MET A 47 -0.73 3.07 8.06
C MET A 47 -2.03 2.82 8.85
N ALA A 48 -2.26 3.64 9.88
CA ALA A 48 -3.42 3.47 10.77
C ALA A 48 -4.77 3.75 10.09
N ASN A 49 -4.80 4.59 9.05
CA ASN A 49 -6.02 5.03 8.37
C ASN A 49 -5.95 5.00 6.84
N HIS A 50 -4.88 4.49 6.26
CA HIS A 50 -4.73 4.35 4.82
C HIS A 50 -3.62 3.38 4.47
N TYR A 51 -3.55 3.01 3.21
CA TYR A 51 -2.41 2.27 2.64
C TYR A 51 -2.11 2.75 1.23
N HIS A 52 -0.87 2.50 0.81
CA HIS A 52 -0.42 2.68 -0.56
C HIS A 52 0.23 1.40 -1.07
N PHE A 53 0.12 1.13 -2.36
CA PHE A 53 0.95 0.14 -3.01
C PHE A 53 1.24 0.48 -4.48
N VAL A 54 2.28 -0.14 -5.00
CA VAL A 54 2.56 -0.27 -6.44
C VAL A 54 2.56 -1.75 -6.77
N ALA A 55 1.81 -2.14 -7.79
CA ALA A 55 1.69 -3.53 -8.20
C ALA A 55 1.85 -3.69 -9.71
N ARG A 56 2.32 -4.86 -10.10
CA ARG A 56 2.39 -5.31 -11.47
C ARG A 56 1.39 -6.42 -11.71
N GLY A 57 0.51 -6.23 -12.71
CA GLY A 57 -0.39 -7.28 -13.17
C GLY A 57 0.28 -8.23 -14.14
N ASN A 58 -0.28 -9.41 -14.31
CA ASN A 58 0.04 -10.38 -15.35
C ASN A 58 -1.21 -10.67 -16.18
N PRO A 59 -1.13 -11.42 -17.30
CA PRO A 59 -2.30 -11.70 -18.14
C PRO A 59 -3.46 -12.46 -17.46
N ARG A 60 -3.20 -13.06 -16.30
CA ARG A 60 -4.19 -13.79 -15.50
C ARG A 60 -4.68 -13.00 -14.29
N SER A 61 -4.21 -11.75 -14.10
CA SER A 61 -4.66 -10.91 -12.99
C SER A 61 -6.14 -10.60 -13.17
N THR A 62 -6.88 -10.62 -12.05
CA THR A 62 -8.24 -10.09 -12.02
C THR A 62 -8.22 -8.58 -12.23
N ASN A 63 -9.39 -8.01 -12.49
CA ASN A 63 -9.54 -6.56 -12.45
C ASN A 63 -9.08 -6.01 -11.09
N LEU A 64 -8.37 -4.90 -11.10
CA LEU A 64 -7.88 -4.27 -9.86
C LEU A 64 -9.02 -3.91 -8.91
N GLY A 65 -10.14 -3.42 -9.44
CA GLY A 65 -11.33 -3.10 -8.65
C GLY A 65 -11.90 -4.32 -7.92
N GLU A 66 -11.95 -5.49 -8.56
CA GLU A 66 -12.38 -6.73 -7.92
C GLU A 66 -11.47 -7.09 -6.74
N PHE A 67 -10.15 -7.07 -6.95
CA PHE A 67 -9.18 -7.31 -5.87
C PHE A 67 -9.37 -6.34 -4.70
N LEU A 68 -9.49 -5.04 -4.98
CA LEU A 68 -9.63 -4.04 -3.94
C LEU A 68 -10.98 -4.11 -3.21
N HIS A 69 -12.06 -4.41 -3.92
CA HIS A 69 -13.37 -4.65 -3.30
C HIS A 69 -13.33 -5.82 -2.33
N GLU A 70 -12.73 -6.94 -2.72
CA GLU A 70 -12.60 -8.11 -1.85
C GLU A 70 -11.71 -7.83 -0.65
N LEU A 71 -10.56 -7.19 -0.87
CA LEU A 71 -9.65 -6.77 0.21
C LEU A 71 -10.37 -5.87 1.23
N HIS A 72 -11.11 -4.88 0.76
CA HIS A 72 -11.85 -3.95 1.63
C HIS A 72 -12.97 -4.66 2.40
N TYR A 73 -13.72 -5.53 1.74
CA TYR A 73 -14.79 -6.28 2.39
C TYR A 73 -14.24 -7.20 3.49
N ASP A 74 -13.24 -8.01 3.17
CA ASP A 74 -12.71 -9.00 4.11
C ASP A 74 -11.91 -8.35 5.24
N SER A 75 -11.10 -7.32 4.95
CA SER A 75 -10.35 -6.61 5.99
C SER A 75 -11.27 -5.82 6.94
N ALA A 76 -12.35 -5.24 6.43
CA ALA A 76 -13.34 -4.58 7.27
C ALA A 76 -14.03 -5.56 8.22
N ARG A 77 -14.46 -6.73 7.72
CA ARG A 77 -15.04 -7.78 8.54
C ARG A 77 -14.09 -8.27 9.62
N ALA A 78 -12.87 -8.63 9.24
CA ALA A 78 -11.87 -9.15 10.16
C ALA A 78 -11.50 -8.12 11.24
N ARG A 79 -11.29 -6.86 10.85
CA ARG A 79 -11.02 -5.76 11.78
C ARG A 79 -12.18 -5.52 12.74
N ASN A 80 -13.43 -5.52 12.23
CA ASN A 80 -14.63 -5.32 13.07
C ASN A 80 -14.85 -6.48 14.05
N GLN A 81 -14.53 -7.71 13.66
CA GLN A 81 -14.55 -8.86 14.57
C GLN A 81 -13.57 -8.72 15.74
N MET A 82 -12.39 -8.11 15.52
CA MET A 82 -11.42 -7.87 16.60
C MET A 82 -11.98 -6.94 17.70
N GLU A 83 -12.96 -6.11 17.38
CA GLU A 83 -13.56 -5.15 18.30
C GLU A 83 -15.04 -5.44 18.61
N ASN A 84 -15.58 -6.57 18.16
CA ASN A 84 -17.00 -6.91 18.30
C ASN A 84 -17.96 -5.82 17.75
N GLN A 85 -17.58 -5.20 16.63
CA GLN A 85 -18.33 -4.11 15.98
C GLN A 85 -18.79 -4.49 14.57
N ALA A 86 -19.64 -5.50 14.46
CA ALA A 86 -20.20 -5.93 13.19
C ALA A 86 -20.95 -4.78 12.48
N GLY A 87 -20.79 -4.70 11.15
CA GLY A 87 -21.49 -3.73 10.31
C GLY A 87 -20.88 -2.33 10.25
N ARG A 88 -19.80 -2.05 10.97
CA ARG A 88 -19.11 -0.75 10.90
C ARG A 88 -18.48 -0.57 9.52
N THR A 89 -18.73 0.58 8.89
CA THR A 89 -18.05 0.98 7.65
C THR A 89 -16.60 1.36 7.95
N VAL A 90 -15.65 0.68 7.32
CA VAL A 90 -14.21 0.89 7.53
C VAL A 90 -13.61 1.73 6.42
N TRP A 91 -13.85 1.34 5.17
CA TRP A 91 -13.24 1.99 4.02
C TRP A 91 -14.14 3.08 3.44
N TYR A 92 -13.49 4.18 3.00
CA TYR A 92 -14.18 5.26 2.27
C TYR A 92 -14.10 5.00 0.76
N ASN A 93 -12.86 5.00 0.22
CA ASN A 93 -12.64 4.84 -1.20
C ASN A 93 -11.19 4.41 -1.47
N PHE A 94 -10.94 4.03 -2.72
CA PHE A 94 -9.59 3.88 -3.27
C PHE A 94 -9.49 4.66 -4.59
N TRP A 95 -8.27 5.02 -4.94
CA TRP A 95 -7.95 5.63 -6.23
C TRP A 95 -6.88 4.77 -6.88
N ASP A 96 -7.04 4.52 -8.17
CA ASP A 96 -6.04 3.78 -8.93
C ASP A 96 -5.48 4.64 -10.06
N THR A 97 -4.19 4.45 -10.32
CA THR A 97 -3.49 5.12 -11.41
C THR A 97 -2.67 4.10 -12.17
N ARG A 98 -3.00 3.93 -13.45
CA ARG A 98 -2.18 3.11 -14.35
C ARG A 98 -0.88 3.84 -14.66
N LEU A 99 0.25 3.18 -14.41
CA LEU A 99 1.57 3.74 -14.62
C LEU A 99 2.09 3.32 -16.00
N THR A 100 2.07 4.24 -16.94
CA THR A 100 2.43 4.01 -18.34
C THR A 100 3.86 4.43 -18.68
N HIS A 101 4.50 5.23 -17.83
CA HIS A 101 5.85 5.74 -18.02
C HIS A 101 6.80 5.26 -16.93
N GLN A 102 8.02 4.92 -17.31
CA GLN A 102 9.05 4.48 -16.39
C GLN A 102 9.32 5.51 -15.27
N TYR A 103 9.34 6.80 -15.61
CA TYR A 103 9.49 7.87 -14.61
C TYR A 103 8.40 7.81 -13.54
N SER A 104 7.15 7.68 -13.95
CA SER A 104 6.01 7.61 -13.04
C SER A 104 6.08 6.37 -12.14
N TYR A 105 6.52 5.25 -12.68
CA TYR A 105 6.72 4.02 -11.91
C TYR A 105 7.82 4.17 -10.86
N LEU A 106 9.00 4.66 -11.23
CA LEU A 106 10.12 4.84 -10.30
C LEU A 106 9.79 5.86 -9.20
N ALA A 107 9.13 6.95 -9.56
CA ALA A 107 8.67 7.96 -8.60
C ALA A 107 7.67 7.38 -7.59
N ARG A 108 6.75 6.51 -8.03
CA ARG A 108 5.78 5.85 -7.14
C ARG A 108 6.44 4.83 -6.22
N LEU A 109 7.42 4.06 -6.70
CA LEU A 109 8.20 3.17 -5.84
C LEU A 109 8.88 3.95 -4.72
N SER A 110 9.59 5.03 -5.05
CA SER A 110 10.22 5.91 -4.08
C SER A 110 9.20 6.47 -3.08
N TYR A 111 8.08 6.98 -3.59
CA TYR A 111 7.01 7.56 -2.78
C TYR A 111 6.44 6.56 -1.77
N VAL A 112 6.12 5.35 -2.19
CA VAL A 112 5.51 4.32 -1.34
C VAL A 112 6.50 3.80 -0.30
N HIS A 113 7.74 3.47 -0.68
CA HIS A 113 8.75 3.03 0.27
C HIS A 113 9.05 4.08 1.36
N ARG A 114 8.98 5.36 1.02
CA ARG A 114 9.29 6.47 1.94
C ARG A 114 8.06 7.08 2.61
N ASN A 115 6.87 6.57 2.33
CA ASN A 115 5.62 7.11 2.85
C ASN A 115 5.58 7.20 4.38
N PRO A 116 6.05 6.20 5.17
CA PRO A 116 6.09 6.32 6.62
C PRO A 116 6.98 7.45 7.13
N VAL A 117 8.06 7.77 6.44
CA VAL A 117 8.93 8.92 6.77
C VAL A 117 8.19 10.23 6.46
N LYS A 118 7.52 10.31 5.31
CA LYS A 118 6.72 11.47 4.92
C LYS A 118 5.65 11.81 5.97
N HIS A 119 5.00 10.79 6.54
CA HIS A 119 4.00 10.95 7.59
C HIS A 119 4.60 11.10 9.01
N GLY A 120 5.92 11.17 9.14
CA GLY A 120 6.59 11.36 10.43
C GLY A 120 6.50 10.17 11.39
N LEU A 121 6.18 8.97 10.89
CA LEU A 121 6.01 7.78 11.71
C LEU A 121 7.35 7.16 12.13
N VAL A 122 8.37 7.31 11.29
CA VAL A 122 9.76 6.87 11.52
C VAL A 122 10.73 7.85 10.88
N ALA A 123 11.98 7.88 11.37
CA ALA A 123 13.04 8.69 10.78
C ALA A 123 13.63 8.08 9.51
N VAL A 124 13.67 6.75 9.43
CA VAL A 124 14.23 5.96 8.33
C VAL A 124 13.19 4.95 7.85
N ALA A 125 13.00 4.82 6.53
CA ALA A 125 11.93 4.03 5.95
C ALA A 125 11.94 2.55 6.38
N ASN A 126 13.11 1.92 6.48
CA ASN A 126 13.26 0.52 6.86
C ASN A 126 12.92 0.21 8.33
N GLN A 127 12.68 1.24 9.15
CA GLN A 127 12.29 1.09 10.55
C GLN A 127 10.77 0.91 10.73
N TYR A 128 9.98 1.14 9.68
CA TYR A 128 8.53 0.95 9.75
C TYR A 128 8.15 -0.48 9.32
N PRO A 129 7.62 -1.32 10.25
CA PRO A 129 7.42 -2.75 9.98
C PRO A 129 6.43 -3.04 8.84
N TRP A 130 5.40 -2.21 8.70
CA TRP A 130 4.31 -2.40 7.71
C TRP A 130 4.58 -1.66 6.40
N CYS A 131 5.83 -1.66 5.98
CA CYS A 131 6.28 -1.05 4.72
C CYS A 131 7.29 -1.98 4.04
N SER A 132 7.27 -1.97 2.72
CA SER A 132 8.17 -2.75 1.88
C SER A 132 9.63 -2.29 1.90
N ALA A 133 9.97 -1.17 2.53
CA ALA A 133 11.32 -0.60 2.48
C ALA A 133 12.40 -1.57 2.95
N ALA A 134 12.24 -2.21 4.11
CA ALA A 134 13.23 -3.17 4.62
C ALA A 134 13.38 -4.41 3.71
N TRP A 135 12.27 -4.92 3.17
CA TRP A 135 12.29 -6.02 2.19
C TRP A 135 13.01 -5.59 0.91
N PHE A 136 12.71 -4.41 0.38
CA PHE A 136 13.32 -3.86 -0.82
C PHE A 136 14.84 -3.72 -0.65
N GLU A 137 15.30 -3.17 0.46
CA GLU A 137 16.73 -3.02 0.76
C GLU A 137 17.48 -4.37 0.85
N ARG A 138 16.80 -5.43 1.29
CA ARG A 138 17.39 -6.77 1.37
C ARG A 138 17.43 -7.51 0.02
N THR A 139 16.48 -7.23 -0.87
CA THR A 139 16.27 -8.01 -2.10
C THR A 139 16.78 -7.32 -3.36
N ALA A 140 16.84 -5.99 -3.37
CA ALA A 140 17.36 -5.22 -4.48
C ALA A 140 18.90 -5.01 -4.37
N SER A 141 19.54 -4.72 -5.49
CA SER A 141 20.95 -4.31 -5.46
C SER A 141 21.13 -2.94 -4.79
N PRO A 142 22.30 -2.66 -4.18
CA PRO A 142 22.55 -1.33 -3.61
C PRO A 142 22.37 -0.18 -4.61
N ALA A 143 22.69 -0.40 -5.88
CA ALA A 143 22.49 0.59 -6.95
C ALA A 143 21.00 0.87 -7.20
N GLN A 144 20.16 -0.17 -7.19
CA GLN A 144 18.70 -0.01 -7.32
C GLN A 144 18.10 0.71 -6.11
N VAL A 145 18.52 0.35 -4.89
CA VAL A 145 18.07 1.02 -3.66
C VAL A 145 18.41 2.50 -3.73
N LYS A 146 19.66 2.84 -4.07
CA LYS A 146 20.08 4.24 -4.22
C LYS A 146 19.25 4.98 -5.27
N THR A 147 19.09 4.38 -6.45
CA THR A 147 18.30 4.98 -7.54
C THR A 147 16.88 5.30 -7.11
N ILE A 148 16.21 4.36 -6.46
CA ILE A 148 14.82 4.55 -6.01
C ILE A 148 14.73 5.60 -4.91
N TYR A 149 15.60 5.55 -3.88
CA TYR A 149 15.52 6.52 -2.78
C TYR A 149 15.93 7.94 -3.18
N ASP A 150 16.81 8.10 -4.15
CA ASP A 150 17.19 9.41 -4.70
C ASP A 150 16.15 9.95 -5.72
N PHE A 151 15.19 9.12 -6.13
CA PHE A 151 14.22 9.50 -7.15
C PHE A 151 13.25 10.57 -6.64
N LYS A 152 13.10 11.65 -7.41
CA LYS A 152 12.24 12.78 -7.02
C LYS A 152 10.76 12.40 -7.04
N THR A 153 10.05 12.79 -6.00
CA THR A 153 8.62 12.54 -5.81
C THR A 153 7.75 13.81 -5.82
N ASP A 154 8.35 14.95 -6.10
CA ASP A 154 7.70 16.27 -6.12
C ASP A 154 6.55 16.38 -7.13
N ARG A 155 6.57 15.57 -8.20
CA ARG A 155 5.54 15.52 -9.23
C ARG A 155 4.56 14.35 -9.09
N VAL A 156 4.66 13.60 -8.00
CA VAL A 156 3.74 12.47 -7.75
C VAL A 156 2.40 13.02 -7.32
N ASN A 157 1.40 12.86 -8.18
CA ASN A 157 0.02 13.21 -7.85
C ASN A 157 -0.68 11.99 -7.21
N VAL A 158 -0.74 11.97 -5.89
CA VAL A 158 -1.36 10.91 -5.08
C VAL A 158 -2.24 11.56 -4.02
N VAL A 159 -3.42 11.01 -3.80
CA VAL A 159 -4.24 11.35 -2.63
C VAL A 159 -3.53 10.81 -1.38
N ASP A 160 -3.12 11.70 -0.50
CA ASP A 160 -2.30 11.36 0.68
C ASP A 160 -2.47 12.42 1.80
N ASP A 161 -3.66 12.91 1.93
CA ASP A 161 -4.06 13.90 2.93
C ASP A 161 -4.79 13.26 4.14
N PHE A 162 -4.31 12.10 4.55
CA PHE A 162 -4.88 11.25 5.61
C PHE A 162 -4.44 11.62 7.01
#